data_04dc8ba35eba0c1b15a8dd84adb9ad78
#
_entry.id   04dc8ba35eba0c1b15a8dd84adb9ad78
#
_cell.length_a   1.000
_cell.length_b   1.000
_cell.length_c   1.000
_cell.angle_alpha   90.00
_cell.angle_beta   90.00
_cell.angle_gamma   90.00
#
_symmetry.space_group_name_H-M   'P 1'
#
loop_
_entity.id
_entity.type
_entity.pdbx_description
1 polymer ?
#
loop_
_entity_poly.entity_id
_entity_poly.type
_entity_poly.pdbx_seq_one_letter_code
_entity_poly.pdbx_strand_id
1 'polypeptide(L)'
;MAAEACRRHGPAAEFTTRYVPTLQSLEALRDGYLSVSIARFERTRNREAMRLAVLVATALGTLVVLGVALRIAHRQILQPLLQAQTQVIQLASDAPGPEQHVTHPLAEMQRLFDAIEVLREKSRERSALTSELRQLAGTDELTGLLNRRALDEVVQQRHAGGDASAVVILLDVDRFKAINDGHGHDAGDEVLVRVAQLLRHQLRRSDSIARYGGEEFLVLLADGDLAGGRQLAESLRLALQQMDIALAGGTVLRVTASFGVAEGGTDALGWRTLLRAADAAMYRAKAQGRDRVRVAGGGRITR
;
A
#
# COMPACT_ATOMS: atom_id res chain seq x y z
N MET A 1 67.96 -21.67 51.63
CA MET A 1 66.48 -22.11 51.62
C MET A 1 65.56 -21.08 50.95
N ALA A 2 65.94 -19.87 50.63
CA ALA A 2 65.07 -18.92 49.94
C ALA A 2 65.10 -19.06 48.38
N ALA A 3 66.10 -19.72 47.79
CA ALA A 3 66.28 -19.83 46.35
C ALA A 3 65.52 -21.01 45.70
N GLU A 4 65.02 -21.96 46.52
CA GLU A 4 64.29 -23.12 46.04
C GLU A 4 62.72 -22.91 45.99
N ALA A 5 62.25 -21.91 46.73
CA ALA A 5 60.82 -21.53 46.68
C ALA A 5 60.46 -20.78 45.39
N CYS A 6 61.39 -20.09 44.79
CA CYS A 6 61.17 -19.28 43.56
C CYS A 6 61.11 -20.09 42.25
N ARG A 7 61.49 -21.37 42.26
CA ARG A 7 61.47 -22.24 41.09
C ARG A 7 60.23 -23.10 40.88
N ARG A 8 59.30 -23.03 41.83
CA ARG A 8 58.03 -23.81 41.75
C ARG A 8 56.84 -23.09 41.16
N HIS A 9 56.97 -21.78 40.95
CA HIS A 9 55.89 -21.03 40.33
C HIS A 9 56.42 -20.42 39.03
N GLY A 10 56.42 -21.24 37.98
CA GLY A 10 56.80 -20.79 36.66
C GLY A 10 55.87 -19.73 36.10
N PRO A 11 56.22 -19.08 34.96
CA PRO A 11 55.43 -17.98 34.33
C PRO A 11 53.96 -18.32 34.10
N ALA A 12 53.59 -19.60 34.11
CA ALA A 12 52.23 -20.04 34.02
C ALA A 12 51.35 -19.67 35.25
N ALA A 13 51.94 -19.68 36.46
CA ALA A 13 51.17 -19.34 37.68
C ALA A 13 50.89 -17.84 37.79
N GLU A 14 51.85 -17.01 37.35
CA GLU A 14 51.68 -15.56 37.30
C GLU A 14 50.67 -15.14 36.21
N PHE A 15 50.69 -15.82 35.09
CA PHE A 15 49.73 -15.68 34.03
C PHE A 15 48.31 -16.04 34.48
N THR A 16 48.18 -17.15 35.18
CA THR A 16 46.87 -17.63 35.69
C THR A 16 46.29 -16.63 36.72
N THR A 17 47.09 -16.12 37.62
CA THR A 17 46.63 -15.18 38.67
C THR A 17 46.23 -13.81 38.10
N ARG A 18 46.83 -13.38 36.99
CA ARG A 18 46.60 -12.05 36.42
C ARG A 18 45.51 -12.03 35.37
N TYR A 19 45.36 -13.12 34.60
CA TYR A 19 44.46 -13.16 33.45
C TYR A 19 43.17 -13.97 33.65
N VAL A 20 43.13 -14.94 34.56
CA VAL A 20 41.92 -15.69 34.87
C VAL A 20 40.79 -14.81 35.36
N PRO A 21 40.99 -13.79 36.25
CA PRO A 21 39.88 -12.92 36.66
C PRO A 21 39.30 -12.08 35.50
N THR A 22 40.15 -11.67 34.55
CA THR A 22 39.69 -10.92 33.36
C THR A 22 38.90 -11.80 32.41
N LEU A 23 39.29 -13.04 32.23
CA LEU A 23 38.56 -14.00 31.43
C LEU A 23 37.20 -14.36 32.03
N GLN A 24 37.16 -14.51 33.38
CA GLN A 24 35.88 -14.73 34.07
C GLN A 24 34.92 -13.57 33.92
N SER A 25 35.42 -12.32 33.93
CA SER A 25 34.57 -11.13 33.71
C SER A 25 34.03 -11.09 32.27
N LEU A 26 34.81 -11.51 31.27
CA LEU A 26 34.39 -11.62 29.88
C LEU A 26 33.37 -12.75 29.68
N GLU A 27 33.55 -13.88 30.35
CA GLU A 27 32.57 -14.98 30.34
C GLU A 27 31.24 -14.57 30.98
N ALA A 28 31.29 -13.88 32.09
CA ALA A 28 30.07 -13.37 32.76
C ALA A 28 29.32 -12.34 31.89
N LEU A 29 30.05 -11.47 31.18
CA LEU A 29 29.49 -10.53 30.18
C LEU A 29 28.86 -11.25 29.00
N ARG A 30 29.55 -12.27 28.47
CA ARG A 30 29.04 -13.09 27.37
C ARG A 30 27.75 -13.82 27.78
N ASP A 31 27.75 -14.45 28.94
CA ASP A 31 26.60 -15.22 29.44
C ASP A 31 25.44 -14.29 29.80
N GLY A 32 25.72 -13.10 30.33
CA GLY A 32 24.71 -12.06 30.53
C GLY A 32 24.09 -11.58 29.22
N TYR A 33 24.91 -11.33 28.19
CA TYR A 33 24.43 -10.93 26.86
C TYR A 33 23.59 -12.03 26.18
N LEU A 34 24.04 -13.28 26.26
CA LEU A 34 23.33 -14.42 25.70
C LEU A 34 21.99 -14.65 26.38
N SER A 35 21.95 -14.57 27.72
CA SER A 35 20.70 -14.74 28.47
C SER A 35 19.65 -13.66 28.15
N VAL A 36 20.07 -12.40 28.04
CA VAL A 36 19.20 -11.30 27.64
C VAL A 36 18.72 -11.45 26.20
N SER A 37 19.60 -11.88 25.29
CA SER A 37 19.27 -12.10 23.87
C SER A 37 18.29 -13.23 23.69
N ILE A 38 18.51 -14.35 24.39
CA ILE A 38 17.59 -15.52 24.36
C ILE A 38 16.23 -15.14 24.94
N ALA A 39 16.21 -14.43 26.07
CA ALA A 39 14.96 -13.99 26.69
C ALA A 39 14.18 -13.00 25.79
N ARG A 40 14.87 -12.14 25.03
CA ARG A 40 14.23 -11.28 24.00
C ARG A 40 13.63 -12.11 22.88
N PHE A 41 14.39 -13.06 22.35
CA PHE A 41 13.95 -13.92 21.26
C PHE A 41 12.72 -14.75 21.66
N GLU A 42 12.73 -15.33 22.85
CA GLU A 42 11.59 -16.08 23.40
C GLU A 42 10.35 -15.20 23.59
N ARG A 43 10.49 -13.99 24.08
CA ARG A 43 9.36 -13.06 24.22
C ARG A 43 8.77 -12.66 22.88
N THR A 44 9.62 -12.43 21.88
CA THR A 44 9.15 -12.10 20.53
C THR A 44 8.45 -13.29 19.90
N ARG A 45 9.04 -14.46 19.98
CA ARG A 45 8.45 -15.72 19.47
C ARG A 45 7.09 -16.01 20.11
N ASN A 46 6.99 -15.86 21.43
CA ASN A 46 5.74 -16.11 22.16
C ASN A 46 4.66 -15.06 21.82
N ARG A 47 5.04 -13.80 21.59
CA ARG A 47 4.09 -12.76 21.11
C ARG A 47 3.55 -13.08 19.70
N GLU A 48 4.42 -13.46 18.79
CA GLU A 48 3.99 -13.82 17.43
C GLU A 48 3.18 -15.13 17.42
N ALA A 49 3.55 -16.12 18.23
CA ALA A 49 2.75 -17.33 18.41
C ALA A 49 1.37 -17.03 19.02
N MET A 50 1.28 -16.08 19.96
CA MET A 50 0.01 -15.67 20.55
C MET A 50 -0.87 -14.91 19.55
N ARG A 51 -0.29 -14.02 18.73
CA ARG A 51 -1.00 -13.34 17.64
C ARG A 51 -1.54 -14.33 16.62
N LEU A 52 -0.71 -15.29 16.22
CA LEU A 52 -1.12 -16.36 15.31
C LEU A 52 -2.25 -17.21 15.90
N ALA A 53 -2.14 -17.56 17.19
CA ALA A 53 -3.19 -18.31 17.90
C ALA A 53 -4.51 -17.55 17.96
N VAL A 54 -4.49 -16.23 18.23
CA VAL A 54 -5.68 -15.38 18.23
C VAL A 54 -6.29 -15.29 16.83
N LEU A 55 -5.46 -15.09 15.78
CA LEU A 55 -5.94 -15.08 14.39
C LEU A 55 -6.56 -16.41 13.98
N VAL A 56 -5.94 -17.53 14.35
CA VAL A 56 -6.50 -18.87 14.08
C VAL A 56 -7.79 -19.08 14.86
N ALA A 57 -7.85 -18.67 16.13
CA ALA A 57 -9.06 -18.80 16.95
C ALA A 57 -10.21 -17.94 16.42
N THR A 58 -9.95 -16.71 15.98
CA THR A 58 -10.96 -15.85 15.35
C THR A 58 -11.44 -16.41 14.01
N ALA A 59 -10.52 -16.92 13.18
CA ALA A 59 -10.87 -17.56 11.92
C ALA A 59 -11.71 -18.82 12.13
N LEU A 60 -11.36 -19.66 13.12
CA LEU A 60 -12.16 -20.82 13.50
C LEU A 60 -13.53 -20.42 14.07
N GLY A 61 -13.58 -19.39 14.90
CA GLY A 61 -14.84 -18.84 15.44
C GLY A 61 -15.78 -18.33 14.34
N THR A 62 -15.25 -17.61 13.36
CA THR A 62 -16.03 -17.15 12.20
C THR A 62 -16.52 -18.31 11.33
N LEU A 63 -15.70 -19.34 11.15
CA LEU A 63 -16.12 -20.55 10.42
C LEU A 63 -17.24 -21.31 11.14
N VAL A 64 -17.16 -21.41 12.46
CA VAL A 64 -18.23 -22.05 13.27
C VAL A 64 -19.52 -21.24 13.20
N VAL A 65 -19.45 -19.92 13.35
CA VAL A 65 -20.65 -19.04 13.24
C VAL A 65 -21.25 -19.15 11.85
N LEU A 66 -20.43 -19.16 10.80
CA LEU A 66 -20.89 -19.34 9.43
C LEU A 66 -21.55 -20.72 9.23
N GLY A 67 -20.95 -21.78 9.77
CA GLY A 67 -21.51 -23.14 9.72
C GLY A 67 -22.85 -23.25 10.44
N VAL A 68 -22.97 -22.63 11.61
CA VAL A 68 -24.23 -22.57 12.37
C VAL A 68 -25.28 -21.76 11.62
N ALA A 69 -24.91 -20.60 11.06
CA ALA A 69 -25.82 -19.76 10.27
C ALA A 69 -26.32 -20.50 9.01
N LEU A 70 -25.44 -21.20 8.31
CA LEU A 70 -25.81 -22.06 7.17
C LEU A 70 -26.73 -23.19 7.59
N ARG A 71 -26.50 -23.83 8.75
CA ARG A 71 -27.34 -24.89 9.25
C ARG A 71 -28.72 -24.39 9.68
N ILE A 72 -28.78 -23.19 10.26
CA ILE A 72 -30.04 -22.53 10.62
C ILE A 72 -30.82 -22.14 9.34
N ALA A 73 -30.16 -21.54 8.37
CA ALA A 73 -30.74 -21.17 7.09
C ALA A 73 -31.26 -22.40 6.32
N HIS A 74 -30.52 -23.50 6.33
CA HIS A 74 -30.94 -24.75 5.72
C HIS A 74 -32.19 -25.33 6.42
N ARG A 75 -32.25 -25.32 7.76
CA ARG A 75 -33.38 -25.86 8.51
C ARG A 75 -34.60 -24.94 8.53
N GLN A 76 -34.40 -23.62 8.60
CA GLN A 76 -35.50 -22.66 8.77
C GLN A 76 -36.06 -22.11 7.46
N ILE A 77 -35.26 -22.10 6.38
CA ILE A 77 -35.67 -21.51 5.11
C ILE A 77 -35.80 -22.57 4.00
N LEU A 78 -34.80 -23.42 3.83
CA LEU A 78 -34.79 -24.35 2.70
C LEU A 78 -35.74 -25.54 2.91
N GLN A 79 -35.80 -26.11 4.11
CA GLN A 79 -36.70 -27.23 4.40
C GLN A 79 -38.19 -26.83 4.32
N PRO A 80 -38.67 -25.70 4.90
CA PRO A 80 -40.06 -25.30 4.76
C PRO A 80 -40.47 -24.96 3.33
N LEU A 81 -39.55 -24.36 2.55
CA LEU A 81 -39.82 -24.04 1.14
C LEU A 81 -39.98 -25.29 0.27
N LEU A 82 -39.13 -26.29 0.49
CA LEU A 82 -39.25 -27.58 -0.21
C LEU A 82 -40.51 -28.34 0.21
N GLN A 83 -40.92 -28.24 1.48
CA GLN A 83 -42.17 -28.83 1.97
C GLN A 83 -43.41 -28.10 1.42
N ALA A 84 -43.35 -26.76 1.31
CA ALA A 84 -44.43 -25.99 0.70
C ALA A 84 -44.58 -26.31 -0.81
N GLN A 85 -43.48 -26.51 -1.51
CA GLN A 85 -43.48 -26.88 -2.93
C GLN A 85 -44.11 -28.28 -3.14
N THR A 86 -43.79 -29.24 -2.29
CA THR A 86 -44.44 -30.58 -2.34
C THR A 86 -45.92 -30.55 -1.99
N GLN A 87 -46.34 -29.71 -1.03
CA GLN A 87 -47.76 -29.55 -0.68
C GLN A 87 -48.55 -28.88 -1.80
N VAL A 88 -48.00 -27.89 -2.49
CA VAL A 88 -48.63 -27.24 -3.65
C VAL A 88 -48.78 -28.21 -4.83
N ILE A 89 -47.78 -29.07 -5.06
CA ILE A 89 -47.84 -30.10 -6.11
C ILE A 89 -48.81 -31.20 -5.75
N GLN A 90 -48.91 -31.60 -4.47
CA GLN A 90 -49.93 -32.54 -4.01
C GLN A 90 -51.36 -32.02 -4.09
N LEU A 91 -51.57 -30.72 -3.90
CA LEU A 91 -52.88 -30.08 -4.07
C LEU A 91 -53.27 -29.89 -5.54
N ALA A 92 -52.30 -29.90 -6.46
CA ALA A 92 -52.53 -29.72 -7.89
C ALA A 92 -52.64 -31.04 -8.68
N SER A 93 -52.33 -32.17 -8.08
CA SER A 93 -52.37 -33.47 -8.73
C SER A 93 -53.15 -34.49 -7.86
N ASP A 94 -54.34 -34.85 -8.32
CA ASP A 94 -55.15 -35.97 -7.80
C ASP A 94 -54.49 -37.33 -8.16
N ALA A 95 -53.19 -37.52 -7.92
CA ALA A 95 -52.42 -38.72 -8.25
C ALA A 95 -51.77 -39.35 -7.01
N PRO A 96 -51.73 -40.68 -6.90
CA PRO A 96 -51.21 -41.42 -5.74
C PRO A 96 -49.70 -41.22 -5.58
N GLY A 97 -49.28 -41.17 -4.33
CA GLY A 97 -48.05 -40.67 -3.77
C GLY A 97 -46.72 -41.00 -4.48
N PRO A 98 -45.79 -40.09 -4.40
CA PRO A 98 -44.47 -40.28 -5.00
C PRO A 98 -43.57 -41.16 -4.13
N GLU A 99 -42.92 -42.08 -4.82
CA GLU A 99 -41.79 -42.85 -4.33
C GLU A 99 -40.74 -41.92 -3.67
N GLN A 100 -40.27 -42.29 -2.49
CA GLN A 100 -39.18 -41.62 -1.79
C GLN A 100 -37.95 -41.65 -2.67
N HIS A 101 -37.69 -40.57 -3.38
CA HIS A 101 -36.38 -40.38 -4.03
C HIS A 101 -35.36 -40.15 -2.93
N VAL A 102 -34.54 -41.16 -2.69
CA VAL A 102 -33.30 -41.05 -1.93
C VAL A 102 -32.40 -40.12 -2.72
N THR A 103 -32.39 -38.85 -2.32
CA THR A 103 -31.44 -37.87 -2.89
C THR A 103 -30.02 -38.24 -2.47
N HIS A 104 -29.23 -38.67 -3.44
CA HIS A 104 -27.83 -38.97 -3.21
C HIS A 104 -27.09 -37.71 -2.71
N PRO A 105 -26.30 -37.80 -1.61
CA PRO A 105 -25.52 -36.66 -1.07
C PRO A 105 -24.59 -36.00 -2.10
N LEU A 106 -24.18 -36.74 -3.12
CA LEU A 106 -23.38 -36.26 -4.25
C LEU A 106 -24.13 -35.22 -5.13
N ALA A 107 -25.42 -35.36 -5.32
CA ALA A 107 -26.20 -34.42 -6.15
C ALA A 107 -26.43 -33.08 -5.45
N GLU A 108 -26.52 -33.05 -4.13
CA GLU A 108 -26.62 -31.80 -3.34
C GLU A 108 -25.27 -31.08 -3.29
N MET A 109 -24.18 -31.82 -3.16
CA MET A 109 -22.83 -31.24 -3.27
C MET A 109 -22.57 -30.66 -4.66
N GLN A 110 -23.00 -31.32 -5.71
CA GLN A 110 -22.86 -30.83 -7.09
C GLN A 110 -23.62 -29.52 -7.31
N ARG A 111 -24.86 -29.44 -6.85
CA ARG A 111 -25.67 -28.19 -6.89
C ARG A 111 -25.03 -27.05 -6.07
N LEU A 112 -24.39 -27.38 -4.95
CA LEU A 112 -23.68 -26.39 -4.15
C LEU A 112 -22.42 -25.87 -4.89
N PHE A 113 -21.68 -26.75 -5.55
CA PHE A 113 -20.53 -26.34 -6.38
C PHE A 113 -20.96 -25.49 -7.56
N ASP A 114 -22.03 -25.87 -8.26
CA ASP A 114 -22.59 -25.11 -9.37
C ASP A 114 -23.06 -23.72 -8.90
N ALA A 115 -23.69 -23.63 -7.73
CA ALA A 115 -24.11 -22.36 -7.15
C ALA A 115 -22.92 -21.47 -6.73
N ILE A 116 -21.87 -22.08 -6.21
CA ILE A 116 -20.61 -21.37 -5.88
C ILE A 116 -19.92 -20.87 -7.15
N GLU A 117 -19.96 -21.64 -8.22
CA GLU A 117 -19.35 -21.24 -9.49
C GLU A 117 -20.10 -20.07 -10.14
N VAL A 118 -21.44 -20.11 -10.13
CA VAL A 118 -22.29 -18.99 -10.57
C VAL A 118 -22.06 -17.74 -9.70
N LEU A 119 -21.92 -17.89 -8.38
CA LEU A 119 -21.61 -16.76 -7.48
C LEU A 119 -20.22 -16.18 -7.75
N ARG A 120 -19.24 -17.03 -8.03
CA ARG A 120 -17.89 -16.60 -8.41
C ARG A 120 -17.89 -15.83 -9.72
N GLU A 121 -18.60 -16.31 -10.72
CA GLU A 121 -18.71 -15.64 -12.01
C GLU A 121 -19.41 -14.28 -11.88
N LYS A 122 -20.54 -14.22 -11.20
CA LYS A 122 -21.23 -12.94 -10.92
C LYS A 122 -20.37 -11.98 -10.09
N SER A 123 -19.58 -12.48 -9.15
CA SER A 123 -18.65 -11.65 -8.38
C SER A 123 -17.53 -11.10 -9.25
N ARG A 124 -17.01 -11.89 -10.20
CA ARG A 124 -16.01 -11.45 -11.18
C ARG A 124 -16.58 -10.39 -12.14
N GLU A 125 -17.76 -10.66 -12.70
CA GLU A 125 -18.44 -9.69 -13.56
C GLU A 125 -18.70 -8.36 -12.83
N ARG A 126 -19.20 -8.41 -11.61
CA ARG A 126 -19.43 -7.22 -10.78
C ARG A 126 -18.12 -6.48 -10.47
N SER A 127 -17.03 -7.20 -10.18
CA SER A 127 -15.72 -6.60 -9.95
C SER A 127 -15.15 -5.98 -11.22
N ALA A 128 -15.30 -6.64 -12.37
CA ALA A 128 -14.89 -6.12 -13.67
C ALA A 128 -15.68 -4.87 -14.05
N LEU A 129 -17.01 -4.90 -13.91
CA LEU A 129 -17.88 -3.75 -14.18
C LEU A 129 -17.59 -2.58 -13.23
N THR A 130 -17.35 -2.85 -11.95
CA THR A 130 -16.97 -1.84 -10.97
C THR A 130 -15.61 -1.25 -11.29
N SER A 131 -14.65 -2.07 -11.75
CA SER A 131 -13.34 -1.62 -12.20
C SER A 131 -13.45 -0.77 -13.47
N GLU A 132 -14.33 -1.14 -14.40
CA GLU A 132 -14.61 -0.37 -15.62
C GLU A 132 -15.27 0.96 -15.30
N LEU A 133 -16.26 0.99 -14.41
CA LEU A 133 -16.88 2.22 -13.92
C LEU A 133 -15.89 3.11 -13.17
N ARG A 134 -14.99 2.54 -12.37
CA ARG A 134 -13.89 3.26 -11.70
C ARG A 134 -12.87 3.80 -12.70
N GLN A 135 -12.62 3.06 -13.77
CA GLN A 135 -11.77 3.56 -14.86
C GLN A 135 -12.44 4.68 -15.67
N LEU A 136 -13.77 4.69 -15.75
CA LEU A 136 -14.56 5.77 -16.33
C LEU A 136 -14.67 6.99 -15.41
N ALA A 137 -14.59 6.79 -14.08
CA ALA A 137 -14.43 7.88 -13.13
C ALA A 137 -13.02 8.47 -13.32
N GLY A 138 -12.90 9.63 -13.94
CA GLY A 138 -11.64 10.30 -14.24
C GLY A 138 -10.85 10.79 -13.01
N THR A 139 -11.24 10.36 -11.79
CA THR A 139 -10.67 10.83 -10.52
C THR A 139 -10.11 9.68 -9.68
N ASP A 140 -9.07 9.98 -8.90
CA ASP A 140 -8.54 9.12 -7.84
C ASP A 140 -9.46 9.17 -6.62
N GLU A 141 -9.87 8.02 -6.10
CA GLU A 141 -10.86 7.91 -5.01
C GLU A 141 -10.36 8.51 -3.69
N LEU A 142 -9.07 8.39 -3.39
CA LEU A 142 -8.50 8.88 -2.13
C LEU A 142 -8.36 10.41 -2.14
N THR A 143 -7.80 10.95 -3.21
CA THR A 143 -7.42 12.38 -3.26
C THR A 143 -8.45 13.23 -4.00
N GLY A 144 -9.33 12.62 -4.79
CA GLY A 144 -10.28 13.29 -5.66
C GLY A 144 -9.62 14.09 -6.80
N LEU A 145 -8.33 13.97 -7.01
CA LEU A 145 -7.62 14.53 -8.16
C LEU A 145 -7.91 13.71 -9.42
N LEU A 146 -7.49 14.20 -10.58
CA LEU A 146 -7.50 13.36 -11.77
C LEU A 146 -6.67 12.09 -11.52
N ASN A 147 -7.12 10.98 -12.06
CA ASN A 147 -6.25 9.80 -12.17
C ASN A 147 -5.36 9.92 -13.42
N ARG A 148 -4.37 9.05 -13.52
CA ARG A 148 -3.42 9.04 -14.64
C ARG A 148 -4.10 9.02 -16.00
N ARG A 149 -5.17 8.22 -16.16
CA ARG A 149 -5.90 8.09 -17.42
C ARG A 149 -6.58 9.40 -17.82
N ALA A 150 -7.31 10.03 -16.90
CA ALA A 150 -7.97 11.29 -17.17
C ALA A 150 -6.97 12.41 -17.51
N LEU A 151 -5.79 12.37 -16.90
CA LEU A 151 -4.72 13.29 -17.28
C LEU A 151 -4.23 13.05 -18.71
N ASP A 152 -4.04 11.80 -19.11
CA ASP A 152 -3.65 11.45 -20.48
C ASP A 152 -4.72 11.92 -21.50
N GLU A 153 -6.01 11.82 -21.16
CA GLU A 153 -7.12 12.35 -21.95
C GLU A 153 -7.07 13.88 -22.08
N VAL A 154 -6.79 14.58 -20.98
CA VAL A 154 -6.61 16.05 -20.97
C VAL A 154 -5.46 16.46 -21.91
N VAL A 155 -4.34 15.75 -21.86
CA VAL A 155 -3.20 16.04 -22.74
C VAL A 155 -3.57 15.83 -24.21
N GLN A 156 -4.27 14.76 -24.55
CA GLN A 156 -4.74 14.50 -25.91
C GLN A 156 -5.70 15.59 -26.41
N GLN A 157 -6.62 16.04 -25.57
CA GLN A 157 -7.54 17.13 -25.89
C GLN A 157 -6.80 18.45 -26.14
N ARG A 158 -5.79 18.78 -25.34
CA ARG A 158 -4.96 19.97 -25.51
C ARG A 158 -4.17 19.90 -26.81
N HIS A 159 -3.56 18.76 -27.10
CA HIS A 159 -2.86 18.58 -28.37
C HIS A 159 -3.79 18.76 -29.59
N ALA A 160 -4.99 18.17 -29.53
CA ALA A 160 -6.02 18.33 -30.57
C ALA A 160 -6.50 19.78 -30.67
N GLY A 161 -6.47 20.55 -29.57
CA GLY A 161 -6.78 21.99 -29.53
C GLY A 161 -5.68 22.90 -30.07
N GLY A 162 -4.51 22.34 -30.46
CA GLY A 162 -3.40 23.09 -31.03
C GLY A 162 -2.21 23.34 -30.09
N ASP A 163 -2.29 22.90 -28.84
CA ASP A 163 -1.18 23.00 -27.87
C ASP A 163 -0.06 22.05 -28.24
N ALA A 164 1.00 22.55 -28.88
CA ALA A 164 2.11 21.72 -29.32
C ALA A 164 3.10 21.36 -28.20
N SER A 165 3.13 22.13 -27.11
CA SER A 165 4.03 21.91 -25.98
C SER A 165 3.31 22.09 -24.64
N ALA A 166 3.88 21.47 -23.59
CA ALA A 166 3.41 21.58 -22.22
C ALA A 166 4.58 21.59 -21.24
N VAL A 167 4.34 22.16 -20.06
CA VAL A 167 5.24 22.04 -18.92
C VAL A 167 4.60 21.14 -17.87
N VAL A 168 5.37 20.18 -17.41
CA VAL A 168 4.93 19.26 -16.35
C VAL A 168 5.83 19.35 -15.13
N ILE A 169 5.22 19.18 -13.97
CA ILE A 169 5.89 19.03 -12.68
C ILE A 169 5.50 17.67 -12.14
N LEU A 170 6.44 16.74 -12.09
CA LEU A 170 6.27 15.45 -11.44
C LEU A 170 6.85 15.54 -10.03
N LEU A 171 6.11 15.12 -9.03
CA LEU A 171 6.56 15.11 -7.65
C LEU A 171 6.25 13.77 -6.97
N ASP A 172 7.07 13.42 -5.99
CA ASP A 172 6.93 12.20 -5.21
C ASP A 172 7.23 12.52 -3.74
N VAL A 173 6.36 12.01 -2.86
CA VAL A 173 6.46 12.25 -1.42
C VAL A 173 7.66 11.49 -0.85
N ASP A 174 8.63 12.23 -0.32
CA ASP A 174 9.86 11.67 0.18
C ASP A 174 9.62 10.70 1.35
N ARG A 175 10.23 9.52 1.27
CA ARG A 175 10.18 8.48 2.31
C ARG A 175 8.77 8.03 2.68
N PHE A 176 7.83 8.08 1.76
CA PHE A 176 6.42 7.71 2.00
C PHE A 176 6.27 6.31 2.59
N LYS A 177 7.06 5.35 2.12
CA LYS A 177 7.10 4.02 2.71
C LYS A 177 7.45 4.04 4.21
N ALA A 178 8.40 4.87 4.62
CA ALA A 178 8.76 4.98 6.04
C ALA A 178 7.63 5.59 6.88
N ILE A 179 6.79 6.44 6.30
CA ILE A 179 5.58 6.97 6.95
C ILE A 179 4.60 5.84 7.18
N ASN A 180 4.31 5.03 6.15
CA ASN A 180 3.44 3.86 6.26
C ASN A 180 3.98 2.84 7.27
N ASP A 181 5.27 2.52 7.22
CA ASP A 181 5.91 1.55 8.10
C ASP A 181 5.91 2.03 9.57
N GLY A 182 5.99 3.35 9.80
CA GLY A 182 6.06 3.94 11.14
C GLY A 182 4.70 4.29 11.75
N HIS A 183 3.72 4.70 10.93
CA HIS A 183 2.45 5.26 11.41
C HIS A 183 1.21 4.53 10.85
N GLY A 184 1.39 3.53 9.99
CA GLY A 184 0.30 2.78 9.35
C GLY A 184 -0.18 3.40 8.04
N HIS A 185 -0.94 2.62 7.27
CA HIS A 185 -1.44 3.04 5.95
C HIS A 185 -2.43 4.20 6.03
N ASP A 186 -3.26 4.26 7.08
CA ASP A 186 -4.22 5.35 7.28
C ASP A 186 -3.50 6.71 7.41
N ALA A 187 -2.32 6.73 8.05
CA ALA A 187 -1.50 7.93 8.14
C ALA A 187 -0.90 8.33 6.79
N GLY A 188 -0.49 7.35 5.98
CA GLY A 188 -0.05 7.59 4.61
C GLY A 188 -1.18 8.16 3.75
N ASP A 189 -2.38 7.63 3.87
CA ASP A 189 -3.55 8.12 3.16
C ASP A 189 -3.88 9.57 3.53
N GLU A 190 -3.85 9.93 4.82
CA GLU A 190 -4.02 11.32 5.28
C GLU A 190 -2.95 12.23 4.68
N VAL A 191 -1.69 11.80 4.64
CA VAL A 191 -0.59 12.55 3.99
C VAL A 191 -0.92 12.82 2.52
N LEU A 192 -1.35 11.82 1.77
CA LEU A 192 -1.69 11.97 0.35
C LEU A 192 -2.87 12.92 0.13
N VAL A 193 -3.90 12.83 0.98
CA VAL A 193 -5.04 13.75 0.96
C VAL A 193 -4.60 15.19 1.22
N ARG A 194 -3.73 15.42 2.22
CA ARG A 194 -3.22 16.78 2.54
C ARG A 194 -2.33 17.34 1.44
N VAL A 195 -1.47 16.51 0.84
CA VAL A 195 -0.68 16.92 -0.33
C VAL A 195 -1.59 17.32 -1.49
N ALA A 196 -2.61 16.53 -1.79
CA ALA A 196 -3.58 16.83 -2.84
C ALA A 196 -4.33 18.15 -2.60
N GLN A 197 -4.75 18.39 -1.35
CA GLN A 197 -5.40 19.64 -0.95
C GLN A 197 -4.47 20.84 -1.14
N LEU A 198 -3.22 20.74 -0.70
CA LEU A 198 -2.22 21.80 -0.89
C LEU A 198 -2.02 22.10 -2.37
N LEU A 199 -1.83 21.08 -3.21
CA LEU A 199 -1.69 21.26 -4.65
C LEU A 199 -2.88 22.01 -5.24
N ARG A 200 -4.12 21.61 -4.89
CA ARG A 200 -5.34 22.31 -5.35
C ARG A 200 -5.40 23.76 -4.95
N HIS A 201 -4.94 24.10 -3.76
CA HIS A 201 -4.96 25.49 -3.26
C HIS A 201 -3.90 26.38 -3.91
N GLN A 202 -2.76 25.81 -4.28
CA GLN A 202 -1.62 26.56 -4.82
C GLN A 202 -1.68 26.72 -6.36
N LEU A 203 -2.49 25.91 -7.03
CA LEU A 203 -2.54 25.85 -8.48
C LEU A 203 -3.78 26.58 -9.03
N ARG A 204 -3.69 27.05 -10.27
CA ARG A 204 -4.78 27.71 -10.96
C ARG A 204 -5.83 26.70 -11.39
N ARG A 205 -7.06 27.15 -11.58
CA ARG A 205 -8.14 26.27 -12.10
C ARG A 205 -7.86 25.75 -13.52
N SER A 206 -7.03 26.45 -14.27
CA SER A 206 -6.61 26.07 -15.61
C SER A 206 -5.57 24.95 -15.61
N ASP A 207 -4.81 24.79 -14.52
CA ASP A 207 -3.82 23.73 -14.38
C ASP A 207 -4.50 22.41 -14.07
N SER A 208 -3.97 21.32 -14.61
CA SER A 208 -4.48 19.99 -14.33
C SER A 208 -3.57 19.28 -13.32
N ILE A 209 -4.19 18.62 -12.33
CA ILE A 209 -3.49 17.93 -11.26
C ILE A 209 -3.99 16.48 -11.24
N ALA A 210 -3.06 15.54 -11.24
CA ALA A 210 -3.38 14.12 -11.15
C ALA A 210 -2.56 13.42 -10.07
N ARG A 211 -3.15 12.43 -9.45
CA ARG A 211 -2.39 11.40 -8.76
C ARG A 211 -1.92 10.39 -9.81
N TYR A 212 -0.61 10.41 -10.07
CA TYR A 212 -0.02 9.68 -11.18
C TYR A 212 0.42 8.26 -10.80
N GLY A 213 0.82 8.06 -9.54
CA GLY A 213 1.22 6.80 -8.94
C GLY A 213 0.74 6.69 -7.50
N GLY A 214 1.27 5.74 -6.74
CA GLY A 214 0.90 5.53 -5.35
C GLY A 214 1.15 6.78 -4.48
N GLU A 215 2.35 7.33 -4.57
CA GLU A 215 2.82 8.51 -3.84
C GLU A 215 3.28 9.64 -4.77
N GLU A 216 2.97 9.51 -6.07
CA GLU A 216 3.38 10.42 -7.12
C GLU A 216 2.21 11.27 -7.60
N PHE A 217 2.46 12.57 -7.77
CA PHE A 217 1.52 13.52 -8.32
C PHE A 217 2.13 14.21 -9.54
N LEU A 218 1.28 14.54 -10.49
CA LEU A 218 1.68 15.25 -11.69
C LEU A 218 0.82 16.50 -11.86
N VAL A 219 1.49 17.62 -12.09
CA VAL A 219 0.87 18.89 -12.46
C VAL A 219 1.19 19.17 -13.92
N LEU A 220 0.15 19.41 -14.72
CA LEU A 220 0.25 19.86 -16.08
C LEU A 220 -0.16 21.34 -16.11
N LEU A 221 0.74 22.23 -16.46
CA LEU A 221 0.47 23.66 -16.52
C LEU A 221 -0.35 23.99 -17.76
N ALA A 222 -1.35 24.88 -17.59
CA ALA A 222 -2.17 25.35 -18.70
C ALA A 222 -1.34 26.22 -19.65
N ASP A 223 -0.59 27.14 -19.08
CA ASP A 223 0.29 28.08 -19.76
C ASP A 223 1.58 28.22 -18.96
N GLY A 224 2.68 28.41 -19.62
CA GLY A 224 3.94 28.66 -18.96
C GLY A 224 5.15 28.08 -19.71
N ASP A 225 6.30 28.49 -19.25
CA ASP A 225 7.59 28.02 -19.70
C ASP A 225 8.28 27.19 -18.58
N LEU A 226 9.39 26.60 -18.89
CA LEU A 226 10.20 25.80 -17.95
C LEU A 226 10.62 26.60 -16.71
N ALA A 227 10.85 27.91 -16.86
CA ALA A 227 11.25 28.79 -15.76
C ALA A 227 10.09 29.01 -14.77
N GLY A 228 8.89 29.28 -15.27
CA GLY A 228 7.68 29.40 -14.48
C GLY A 228 7.33 28.08 -13.79
N GLY A 229 7.44 26.95 -14.51
CA GLY A 229 7.25 25.62 -13.93
C GLY A 229 8.22 25.33 -12.78
N ARG A 230 9.50 25.68 -12.94
CA ARG A 230 10.48 25.58 -11.85
C ARG A 230 10.12 26.44 -10.64
N GLN A 231 9.74 27.69 -10.87
CA GLN A 231 9.37 28.60 -9.78
C GLN A 231 8.16 28.10 -9.00
N LEU A 232 7.14 27.60 -9.71
CA LEU A 232 5.97 27.01 -9.10
C LEU A 232 6.33 25.75 -8.31
N ALA A 233 7.14 24.85 -8.87
CA ALA A 233 7.60 23.65 -8.18
C ALA A 233 8.34 23.99 -6.87
N GLU A 234 9.17 25.03 -6.87
CA GLU A 234 9.86 25.49 -5.66
C GLU A 234 8.89 26.07 -4.63
N SER A 235 7.87 26.81 -5.07
CA SER A 235 6.80 27.30 -4.18
C SER A 235 6.02 26.15 -3.55
N LEU A 236 5.66 25.12 -4.34
CA LEU A 236 4.99 23.92 -3.84
C LEU A 236 5.87 23.16 -2.85
N ARG A 237 7.16 23.01 -3.13
CA ARG A 237 8.13 22.38 -2.24
C ARG A 237 8.18 23.06 -0.88
N LEU A 238 8.33 24.37 -0.88
CA LEU A 238 8.38 25.17 0.37
C LEU A 238 7.06 25.08 1.16
N ALA A 239 5.93 25.13 0.46
CA ALA A 239 4.61 24.99 1.09
C ALA A 239 4.43 23.61 1.73
N LEU A 240 4.88 22.52 1.05
CA LEU A 240 4.86 21.18 1.62
C LEU A 240 5.76 21.04 2.84
N GLN A 241 6.99 21.56 2.77
CA GLN A 241 7.94 21.53 3.88
C GLN A 241 7.42 22.23 5.14
N GLN A 242 6.59 23.26 4.98
CA GLN A 242 6.01 24.04 6.07
C GLN A 242 4.67 23.48 6.57
N MET A 243 4.09 22.55 5.86
CA MET A 243 2.78 22.00 6.17
C MET A 243 2.85 21.04 7.35
N ASP A 244 2.11 21.35 8.41
CA ASP A 244 1.89 20.42 9.53
C ASP A 244 0.67 19.54 9.24
N ILE A 245 0.87 18.24 9.23
CA ILE A 245 -0.17 17.22 9.02
C ILE A 245 -0.51 16.60 10.36
N ALA A 246 -1.68 16.92 10.90
CA ALA A 246 -2.17 16.33 12.13
C ALA A 246 -2.78 14.97 11.84
N LEU A 247 -2.23 13.91 12.42
CA LEU A 247 -2.76 12.56 12.33
C LEU A 247 -3.80 12.28 13.43
N ALA A 248 -4.64 11.28 13.21
CA ALA A 248 -5.49 10.72 14.24
C ALA A 248 -4.61 10.26 15.43
N GLY A 249 -4.86 10.82 16.63
CA GLY A 249 -4.03 10.55 17.82
C GLY A 249 -3.09 11.69 18.22
N GLY A 250 -3.16 12.86 17.54
CA GLY A 250 -2.46 14.09 17.94
C GLY A 250 -1.00 14.18 17.49
N THR A 251 -0.48 13.19 16.80
CA THR A 251 0.86 13.26 16.19
C THR A 251 0.84 14.21 15.01
N VAL A 252 1.83 15.10 14.93
CA VAL A 252 2.02 16.00 13.79
C VAL A 252 3.19 15.52 12.95
N LEU A 253 2.95 15.31 11.66
CA LEU A 253 3.97 14.95 10.68
C LEU A 253 4.32 16.16 9.80
N ARG A 254 5.57 16.23 9.39
CA ARG A 254 6.04 17.08 8.29
C ARG A 254 6.61 16.21 7.19
N VAL A 255 6.23 16.49 5.98
CA VAL A 255 6.65 15.75 4.81
C VAL A 255 7.35 16.67 3.83
N THR A 256 8.25 16.11 3.06
CA THR A 256 8.89 16.78 1.91
C THR A 256 8.57 16.01 0.65
N ALA A 257 8.82 16.63 -0.48
CA ALA A 257 8.71 15.96 -1.78
C ALA A 257 9.89 16.33 -2.68
N SER A 258 10.21 15.42 -3.57
CA SER A 258 11.19 15.61 -4.64
C SER A 258 10.48 15.93 -5.95
N PHE A 259 10.93 16.94 -6.65
CA PHE A 259 10.28 17.50 -7.82
C PHE A 259 11.14 17.39 -9.08
N GLY A 260 10.53 16.97 -10.18
CA GLY A 260 11.10 17.00 -11.52
C GLY A 260 10.25 17.88 -12.44
N VAL A 261 10.85 18.85 -13.09
CA VAL A 261 10.19 19.77 -14.02
C VAL A 261 10.72 19.54 -15.42
N ALA A 262 9.84 19.45 -16.39
CA ALA A 262 10.21 19.30 -17.80
C ALA A 262 9.24 20.08 -18.71
N GLU A 263 9.74 20.44 -19.89
CA GLU A 263 8.97 21.03 -20.98
C GLU A 263 9.15 20.18 -22.24
N GLY A 264 8.08 19.94 -22.99
CA GLY A 264 8.13 19.11 -24.20
C GLY A 264 6.81 19.03 -24.94
N GLY A 265 6.80 18.23 -26.01
CA GLY A 265 5.65 18.07 -26.89
C GLY A 265 4.47 17.33 -26.21
N THR A 266 3.28 17.63 -26.71
CA THR A 266 2.00 17.03 -26.28
C THR A 266 1.53 15.90 -27.18
N ASP A 267 2.15 15.71 -28.38
CA ASP A 267 1.88 14.52 -29.18
C ASP A 267 2.27 13.23 -28.44
N ALA A 268 1.78 12.09 -28.92
CA ALA A 268 1.94 10.82 -28.19
C ALA A 268 3.40 10.43 -27.89
N LEU A 269 4.36 10.81 -28.76
CA LEU A 269 5.78 10.56 -28.57
C LEU A 269 6.40 11.61 -27.64
N GLY A 270 6.06 12.89 -27.87
CA GLY A 270 6.49 14.02 -27.07
C GLY A 270 6.05 13.88 -25.63
N TRP A 271 4.79 13.53 -25.38
CA TRP A 271 4.25 13.30 -24.04
C TRP A 271 5.03 12.23 -23.28
N ARG A 272 5.29 11.07 -23.91
CA ARG A 272 6.09 10.01 -23.27
C ARG A 272 7.52 10.47 -22.97
N THR A 273 8.11 11.25 -23.88
CA THR A 273 9.46 11.79 -23.72
C THR A 273 9.50 12.84 -22.61
N LEU A 274 8.47 13.69 -22.54
CA LEU A 274 8.30 14.71 -21.51
C LEU A 274 8.18 14.08 -20.12
N LEU A 275 7.36 13.07 -19.97
CA LEU A 275 7.22 12.33 -18.71
C LEU A 275 8.54 11.68 -18.27
N ARG A 276 9.27 11.03 -19.18
CA ARG A 276 10.59 10.46 -18.88
C ARG A 276 11.60 11.53 -18.43
N ALA A 277 11.55 12.70 -19.05
CA ALA A 277 12.43 13.79 -18.71
C ALA A 277 12.12 14.35 -17.31
N ALA A 278 10.85 14.50 -16.96
CA ALA A 278 10.40 14.90 -15.64
C ALA A 278 10.77 13.85 -14.58
N ASP A 279 10.55 12.56 -14.87
CA ASP A 279 10.90 11.45 -13.98
C ASP A 279 12.41 11.40 -13.72
N ALA A 280 13.25 11.47 -14.76
CA ALA A 280 14.70 11.53 -14.63
C ALA A 280 15.16 12.75 -13.81
N ALA A 281 14.46 13.88 -13.92
CA ALA A 281 14.74 15.06 -13.10
C ALA A 281 14.35 14.82 -11.63
N MET A 282 13.18 14.28 -11.37
CA MET A 282 12.72 13.91 -10.03
C MET A 282 13.64 12.88 -9.39
N TYR A 283 14.07 11.86 -10.13
CA TYR A 283 15.05 10.89 -9.66
C TYR A 283 16.37 11.54 -9.23
N ARG A 284 16.87 12.51 -10.02
CA ARG A 284 18.06 13.31 -9.62
C ARG A 284 17.80 14.11 -8.33
N ALA A 285 16.60 14.63 -8.15
CA ALA A 285 16.22 15.30 -6.91
C ALA A 285 16.33 14.35 -5.71
N LYS A 286 15.76 13.14 -5.83
CA LYS A 286 15.84 12.09 -4.80
C LYS A 286 17.30 11.68 -4.51
N ALA A 287 18.11 11.44 -5.54
CA ALA A 287 19.51 11.01 -5.42
C ALA A 287 20.41 12.07 -4.76
N GLN A 288 20.11 13.34 -4.95
CA GLN A 288 20.91 14.46 -4.43
C GLN A 288 20.50 14.91 -3.02
N GLY A 289 19.67 14.15 -2.32
CA GLY A 289 19.31 14.40 -0.92
C GLY A 289 17.86 14.82 -0.71
N ARG A 290 16.99 14.63 -1.71
CA ARG A 290 15.54 14.89 -1.62
C ARG A 290 15.18 16.36 -1.36
N ASP A 291 13.90 16.64 -1.07
CA ASP A 291 13.39 17.98 -0.73
C ASP A 291 13.96 19.07 -1.65
N ARG A 292 13.82 18.89 -2.96
CA ARG A 292 14.33 19.82 -3.97
C ARG A 292 13.66 19.69 -5.31
N VAL A 293 13.85 20.71 -6.11
CA VAL A 293 13.43 20.77 -7.51
C VAL A 293 14.63 20.50 -8.43
N ARG A 294 14.43 19.68 -9.44
CA ARG A 294 15.34 19.51 -10.57
C ARG A 294 14.58 19.71 -11.88
N VAL A 295 15.26 20.39 -12.79
CA VAL A 295 14.74 20.63 -14.13
C VAL A 295 15.38 19.64 -15.08
N ALA A 296 14.61 19.11 -16.01
CA ALA A 296 15.17 18.34 -17.12
C ALA A 296 16.15 19.20 -17.89
N GLY A 297 17.36 18.72 -18.12
CA GLY A 297 18.35 19.45 -18.90
C GLY A 297 17.76 19.77 -20.27
N GLY A 298 17.82 21.03 -20.67
CA GLY A 298 17.29 21.51 -21.94
C GLY A 298 18.05 20.92 -23.13
N GLY A 299 17.71 19.71 -23.51
CA GLY A 299 17.96 19.20 -24.83
C GLY A 299 16.81 19.64 -25.70
N ARG A 300 16.92 20.79 -26.36
CA ARG A 300 16.11 21.10 -27.54
C ARG A 300 16.33 19.93 -28.50
N ILE A 301 15.38 19.00 -28.55
CA ILE A 301 15.35 18.01 -29.62
C ILE A 301 14.90 18.80 -30.84
N THR A 302 15.86 19.46 -31.50
CA THR A 302 15.68 19.86 -32.89
C THR A 302 15.55 18.60 -33.72
N ARG A 303 14.48 18.56 -34.49
CA ARG A 303 14.21 17.57 -35.55
C ARG A 303 15.41 17.34 -36.45
#